data_da5a5a649ff02e2f6f1da5d4bcd87b16
#
_entry.id   da5a5a649ff02e2f6f1da5d4bcd87b16
#
_cell.length_a   1.000
_cell.length_b   1.000
_cell.length_c   1.000
_cell.angle_alpha   90.00
_cell.angle_beta   90.00
_cell.angle_gamma   90.00
#
_symmetry.space_group_name_H-M   'P 1'
#
loop_
_entity.id
_entity.type
_entity.pdbx_description
1 polymer ?
#
loop_
_entity_poly.entity_id
_entity_poly.type
_entity_poly.pdbx_seq_one_letter_code
_entity_poly.pdbx_strand_id
1 'polypeptide(L)'
;MADFGIRNAGARDIGLMRRWAEEEGWNPGDSDLQAFTVADPRGFLVGVLDGEPVGCVSAVRHGAGSGFIGFYITRPAVRGQGYGIRLWRAATERLAGRLVGLDGVVDQQANYRKSGFERVWNNVRFEGVPQGGPAAVPGVALVDAGTLPFTALAAYDRRFFPEDRDAFLAAWTGLPGRTAIAAVRDGGLCGLGVVRPCSGASRIGPLYADGPGVAGALLGALAGAADGGPVAVDVPDHNGPAVKLVTELGLLPSFEAARMYTGPAPEIDRAGLYGVTSLELG
;
A
#
# COMPACT_ATOMS: atom_id res chain seq x y z
N MET A 1 -34.39 -2.39 -19.01
CA MET A 1 -33.07 -1.70 -18.96
C MET A 1 -32.30 -2.34 -17.82
N ALA A 2 -31.04 -2.65 -18.00
CA ALA A 2 -30.19 -3.19 -16.94
C ALA A 2 -30.11 -2.20 -15.75
N ASP A 3 -30.40 -2.68 -14.55
CA ASP A 3 -30.41 -1.86 -13.34
C ASP A 3 -29.00 -1.85 -12.73
N PHE A 4 -28.26 -0.73 -12.91
CA PHE A 4 -26.94 -0.58 -12.34
C PHE A 4 -26.97 0.48 -11.23
N GLY A 5 -26.63 0.05 -10.01
CA GLY A 5 -26.46 0.90 -8.83
C GLY A 5 -25.04 0.85 -8.26
N ILE A 6 -24.70 1.88 -7.47
CA ILE A 6 -23.44 1.92 -6.71
C ILE A 6 -23.80 2.05 -5.23
N ARG A 7 -23.18 1.22 -4.39
CA ARG A 7 -23.38 1.23 -2.93
C ARG A 7 -22.08 1.07 -2.18
N ASN A 8 -22.09 1.35 -0.90
CA ASN A 8 -20.97 0.99 -0.02
C ASN A 8 -20.82 -0.53 0.05
N ALA A 9 -19.56 -0.98 0.08
CA ALA A 9 -19.22 -2.39 0.25
C ALA A 9 -19.57 -2.86 1.67
N GLY A 10 -20.23 -4.00 1.79
CA GLY A 10 -20.41 -4.71 3.03
C GLY A 10 -19.32 -5.76 3.24
N ALA A 11 -19.35 -6.48 4.36
CA ALA A 11 -18.31 -7.46 4.72
C ALA A 11 -18.10 -8.55 3.65
N ARG A 12 -19.16 -9.01 2.98
CA ARG A 12 -19.07 -9.99 1.87
C ARG A 12 -18.37 -9.39 0.64
N ASP A 13 -18.64 -8.11 0.36
CA ASP A 13 -18.03 -7.43 -0.79
C ASP A 13 -16.52 -7.22 -0.59
N ILE A 14 -16.09 -6.94 0.65
CA ILE A 14 -14.65 -6.80 0.99
C ILE A 14 -13.88 -8.08 0.63
N GLY A 15 -14.42 -9.25 0.96
CA GLY A 15 -13.83 -10.52 0.53
C GLY A 15 -13.85 -10.73 -0.99
N LEU A 16 -14.89 -10.22 -1.67
CA LEU A 16 -14.99 -10.26 -3.11
C LEU A 16 -13.95 -9.34 -3.77
N MET A 17 -13.77 -8.12 -3.26
CA MET A 17 -12.77 -7.17 -3.74
C MET A 17 -11.35 -7.73 -3.65
N ARG A 18 -11.02 -8.42 -2.55
CA ARG A 18 -9.73 -9.10 -2.39
C ARG A 18 -9.51 -10.14 -3.50
N ARG A 19 -10.49 -11.05 -3.71
CA ARG A 19 -10.38 -12.06 -4.77
C ARG A 19 -10.23 -11.45 -6.16
N TRP A 20 -10.96 -10.37 -6.48
CA TRP A 20 -10.82 -9.69 -7.76
C TRP A 20 -9.44 -9.05 -7.94
N ALA A 21 -8.86 -8.49 -6.87
CA ALA A 21 -7.50 -7.97 -6.91
C ALA A 21 -6.46 -9.08 -7.12
N GLU A 22 -6.66 -10.26 -6.53
CA GLU A 22 -5.84 -11.44 -6.78
C GLU A 22 -5.95 -11.91 -8.24
N GLU A 23 -7.16 -11.94 -8.80
CA GLU A 23 -7.40 -12.29 -10.22
C GLU A 23 -6.74 -11.29 -11.20
N GLU A 24 -6.60 -10.02 -10.82
CA GLU A 24 -5.87 -8.99 -11.58
C GLU A 24 -4.33 -9.06 -11.33
N GLY A 25 -3.85 -10.00 -10.51
CA GLY A 25 -2.43 -10.18 -10.21
C GLY A 25 -1.85 -9.17 -9.20
N TRP A 26 -2.68 -8.39 -8.50
CA TRP A 26 -2.20 -7.37 -7.57
C TRP A 26 -1.76 -7.94 -6.23
N ASN A 27 -2.31 -9.08 -5.86
CA ASN A 27 -1.94 -9.88 -4.71
C ASN A 27 -1.86 -9.09 -3.38
N PRO A 28 -2.96 -8.50 -2.89
CA PRO A 28 -3.00 -7.85 -1.59
C PRO A 28 -2.78 -8.87 -0.46
N GLY A 29 -2.29 -8.41 0.69
CA GLY A 29 -2.15 -9.26 1.87
C GLY A 29 -3.49 -9.78 2.37
N ASP A 30 -3.47 -10.97 3.00
CA ASP A 30 -4.68 -11.71 3.41
C ASP A 30 -5.63 -10.89 4.30
N SER A 31 -5.08 -10.03 5.16
CA SER A 31 -5.84 -9.17 6.08
C SER A 31 -5.77 -7.67 5.72
N ASP A 32 -5.25 -7.31 4.53
CA ASP A 32 -5.05 -5.90 4.17
C ASP A 32 -6.35 -5.11 4.17
N LEU A 33 -7.42 -5.65 3.58
CA LEU A 33 -8.70 -4.96 3.53
C LEU A 33 -9.34 -4.77 4.93
N GLN A 34 -8.99 -5.58 5.92
CA GLN A 34 -9.43 -5.35 7.30
C GLN A 34 -8.81 -4.06 7.85
N ALA A 35 -7.50 -3.86 7.65
CA ALA A 35 -6.84 -2.62 8.03
C ALA A 35 -7.33 -1.42 7.20
N PHE A 36 -7.55 -1.61 5.90
CA PHE A 36 -8.02 -0.56 5.00
C PHE A 36 -9.42 -0.05 5.39
N THR A 37 -10.33 -0.93 5.79
CA THR A 37 -11.67 -0.52 6.26
C THR A 37 -11.63 0.27 7.57
N VAL A 38 -10.57 0.13 8.37
CA VAL A 38 -10.35 0.97 9.57
C VAL A 38 -10.00 2.41 9.18
N ALA A 39 -9.24 2.60 8.08
CA ALA A 39 -8.89 3.94 7.60
C ALA A 39 -10.12 4.77 7.21
N ASP A 40 -11.06 4.16 6.47
CA ASP A 40 -12.33 4.77 6.09
C ASP A 40 -13.39 3.69 5.83
N PRO A 41 -14.28 3.39 6.80
CA PRO A 41 -15.29 2.33 6.67
C PRO A 41 -16.27 2.54 5.49
N ARG A 42 -16.39 3.77 4.98
CA ARG A 42 -17.26 4.09 3.84
C ARG A 42 -16.47 4.30 2.54
N GLY A 43 -15.16 4.09 2.57
CA GLY A 43 -14.25 4.30 1.45
C GLY A 43 -14.35 3.26 0.34
N PHE A 44 -15.12 2.19 0.51
CA PHE A 44 -15.20 1.07 -0.42
C PHE A 44 -16.56 1.02 -1.11
N LEU A 45 -16.55 1.05 -2.44
CA LEU A 45 -17.76 1.11 -3.27
C LEU A 45 -17.83 -0.13 -4.17
N VAL A 46 -19.04 -0.64 -4.37
CA VAL A 46 -19.35 -1.76 -5.27
C VAL A 46 -20.40 -1.33 -6.27
N GLY A 47 -20.15 -1.59 -7.55
CA GLY A 47 -21.11 -1.49 -8.64
C GLY A 47 -21.89 -2.80 -8.77
N VAL A 48 -23.21 -2.69 -8.74
CA VAL A 48 -24.14 -3.82 -8.79
C VAL A 48 -24.99 -3.70 -10.05
N LEU A 49 -25.03 -4.74 -10.86
CA LEU A 49 -25.85 -4.84 -12.08
C LEU A 49 -26.87 -5.96 -11.91
N ASP A 50 -28.15 -5.62 -12.00
CA ASP A 50 -29.25 -6.58 -11.86
C ASP A 50 -29.14 -7.46 -10.58
N GLY A 51 -28.69 -6.85 -9.47
CA GLY A 51 -28.48 -7.49 -8.18
C GLY A 51 -27.08 -8.11 -7.96
N GLU A 52 -26.26 -8.28 -9.00
CA GLU A 52 -24.95 -8.91 -8.92
C GLU A 52 -23.79 -7.91 -8.90
N PRO A 53 -22.79 -8.06 -8.02
CA PRO A 53 -21.58 -7.25 -8.00
C PRO A 53 -20.75 -7.44 -9.27
N VAL A 54 -20.46 -6.35 -9.99
CA VAL A 54 -19.73 -6.39 -11.27
C VAL A 54 -18.50 -5.51 -11.32
N GLY A 55 -18.22 -4.75 -10.28
CA GLY A 55 -17.01 -3.93 -10.16
C GLY A 55 -16.89 -3.28 -8.80
N CYS A 56 -15.71 -2.76 -8.50
CA CYS A 56 -15.43 -2.08 -7.24
C CYS A 56 -14.44 -0.94 -7.42
N VAL A 57 -14.34 -0.10 -6.40
CA VAL A 57 -13.31 0.92 -6.25
C VAL A 57 -13.20 1.30 -4.79
N SER A 58 -11.99 1.54 -4.30
CA SER A 58 -11.79 2.24 -3.03
C SER A 58 -11.54 3.74 -3.28
N ALA A 59 -12.13 4.57 -2.43
CA ALA A 59 -11.98 6.02 -2.41
C ALA A 59 -11.83 6.46 -0.96
N VAL A 60 -10.68 6.16 -0.38
CA VAL A 60 -10.41 6.31 1.05
C VAL A 60 -10.01 7.75 1.36
N ARG A 61 -10.59 8.32 2.40
CA ARG A 61 -10.25 9.63 2.94
C ARG A 61 -9.18 9.47 4.01
N HIS A 62 -8.13 10.28 3.91
CA HIS A 62 -7.11 10.40 4.96
C HIS A 62 -7.16 11.82 5.51
N GLY A 63 -7.31 11.96 6.82
CA GLY A 63 -7.43 13.26 7.46
C GLY A 63 -8.45 14.18 6.80
N ALA A 64 -8.17 15.47 6.80
CA ALA A 64 -9.04 16.49 6.21
C ALA A 64 -8.72 16.79 4.73
N GLY A 65 -7.44 16.66 4.31
CA GLY A 65 -6.92 17.22 3.07
C GLY A 65 -6.70 16.22 1.95
N SER A 66 -6.53 14.93 2.23
CA SER A 66 -6.16 13.97 1.19
C SER A 66 -7.10 12.77 1.06
N GLY A 67 -6.92 12.01 -0.01
CA GLY A 67 -7.60 10.76 -0.25
C GLY A 67 -6.80 9.88 -1.20
N PHE A 68 -7.17 8.60 -1.27
CA PHE A 68 -6.51 7.64 -2.13
C PHE A 68 -7.52 6.76 -2.85
N ILE A 69 -7.31 6.55 -4.16
CA ILE A 69 -8.12 5.65 -4.98
C ILE A 69 -7.33 4.37 -5.24
N GLY A 70 -7.96 3.23 -4.93
CA GLY A 70 -7.44 1.90 -5.21
C GLY A 70 -8.54 0.93 -5.60
N PHE A 71 -8.22 -0.35 -5.78
CA PHE A 71 -9.17 -1.41 -6.10
C PHE A 71 -10.17 -1.06 -7.23
N TYR A 72 -9.73 -0.25 -8.20
CA TYR A 72 -10.58 0.10 -9.34
C TYR A 72 -10.62 -1.06 -10.34
N ILE A 73 -11.60 -1.92 -10.15
CA ILE A 73 -11.77 -3.17 -10.90
C ILE A 73 -13.16 -3.23 -11.51
N THR A 74 -13.24 -3.57 -12.78
CA THR A 74 -14.48 -3.92 -13.47
C THR A 74 -14.33 -5.33 -14.01
N ARG A 75 -15.31 -6.20 -13.71
CA ARG A 75 -15.29 -7.61 -14.16
C ARG A 75 -15.19 -7.69 -15.69
N PRO A 76 -14.40 -8.62 -16.24
CA PRO A 76 -14.17 -8.74 -17.69
C PRO A 76 -15.47 -8.78 -18.52
N ALA A 77 -16.47 -9.51 -18.06
CA ALA A 77 -17.75 -9.67 -18.76
C ALA A 77 -18.53 -8.36 -19.01
N VAL A 78 -18.24 -7.30 -18.25
CA VAL A 78 -18.96 -6.01 -18.35
C VAL A 78 -18.03 -4.84 -18.70
N ARG A 79 -16.77 -5.11 -19.04
CA ARG A 79 -15.82 -4.08 -19.50
C ARG A 79 -16.33 -3.45 -20.80
N GLY A 80 -16.02 -2.18 -21.03
CA GLY A 80 -16.43 -1.43 -22.22
C GLY A 80 -17.89 -0.97 -22.23
N GLN A 81 -18.72 -1.34 -21.25
CA GLN A 81 -20.15 -1.01 -21.18
C GLN A 81 -20.45 0.26 -20.35
N GLY A 82 -19.43 0.99 -19.91
CA GLY A 82 -19.60 2.25 -19.18
C GLY A 82 -19.76 2.12 -17.66
N TYR A 83 -19.80 0.92 -17.09
CA TYR A 83 -19.97 0.74 -15.63
C TYR A 83 -18.72 1.19 -14.84
N GLY A 84 -17.53 0.93 -15.37
CA GLY A 84 -16.28 1.39 -14.74
C GLY A 84 -16.21 2.90 -14.60
N ILE A 85 -16.58 3.68 -15.63
CA ILE A 85 -16.55 5.14 -15.54
C ILE A 85 -17.58 5.68 -14.53
N ARG A 86 -18.68 4.97 -14.29
CA ARG A 86 -19.65 5.34 -13.25
C ARG A 86 -19.07 5.13 -11.85
N LEU A 87 -18.35 4.01 -11.62
CA LEU A 87 -17.59 3.77 -10.38
C LEU A 87 -16.50 4.82 -10.17
N TRP A 88 -15.73 5.12 -11.22
CA TRP A 88 -14.70 6.16 -11.18
C TRP A 88 -15.27 7.54 -10.78
N ARG A 89 -16.38 7.95 -11.37
CA ARG A 89 -17.05 9.21 -11.02
C ARG A 89 -17.51 9.23 -9.57
N ALA A 90 -18.11 8.15 -9.08
CA ALA A 90 -18.51 8.05 -7.68
C ALA A 90 -17.31 8.15 -6.72
N ALA A 91 -16.16 7.54 -7.06
CA ALA A 91 -14.92 7.61 -6.28
C ALA A 91 -14.35 9.04 -6.26
N THR A 92 -14.24 9.69 -7.43
CA THR A 92 -13.72 11.05 -7.54
C THR A 92 -14.64 12.09 -6.90
N GLU A 93 -15.96 11.94 -7.02
CA GLU A 93 -16.94 12.78 -6.34
C GLU A 93 -16.84 12.65 -4.81
N ARG A 94 -16.69 11.42 -4.29
CA ARG A 94 -16.46 11.20 -2.85
C ARG A 94 -15.23 11.93 -2.32
N LEU A 95 -14.18 12.06 -3.13
CA LEU A 95 -12.91 12.70 -2.77
C LEU A 95 -12.79 14.15 -3.26
N ALA A 96 -13.89 14.74 -3.75
CA ALA A 96 -13.88 16.11 -4.24
C ALA A 96 -13.32 17.10 -3.20
N GLY A 97 -12.48 18.05 -3.66
CA GLY A 97 -11.85 19.07 -2.81
C GLY A 97 -10.63 18.58 -2.03
N ARG A 98 -10.16 17.33 -2.25
CA ARG A 98 -8.98 16.75 -1.61
C ARG A 98 -7.84 16.56 -2.60
N LEU A 99 -6.62 16.52 -2.10
CA LEU A 99 -5.48 16.00 -2.87
C LEU A 99 -5.66 14.47 -2.97
N VAL A 100 -5.89 13.98 -4.18
CA VAL A 100 -6.15 12.55 -4.38
C VAL A 100 -4.93 11.86 -4.98
N GLY A 101 -4.48 10.78 -4.32
CA GLY A 101 -3.43 9.89 -4.80
C GLY A 101 -3.99 8.60 -5.37
N LEU A 102 -3.19 7.94 -6.21
CA LEU A 102 -3.39 6.56 -6.66
C LEU A 102 -2.06 5.95 -7.09
N ASP A 103 -2.01 4.62 -7.16
CA ASP A 103 -0.95 3.88 -7.86
C ASP A 103 -1.54 3.26 -9.14
N GLY A 104 -1.27 3.92 -10.27
CA GLY A 104 -1.86 3.58 -11.55
C GLY A 104 -1.04 2.53 -12.31
N VAL A 105 -1.65 1.38 -12.63
CA VAL A 105 -1.05 0.39 -13.53
C VAL A 105 -0.74 1.00 -14.89
N VAL A 106 0.31 0.53 -15.55
CA VAL A 106 0.86 1.13 -16.78
C VAL A 106 -0.22 1.37 -17.84
N ASP A 107 -1.08 0.40 -18.08
CA ASP A 107 -2.13 0.45 -19.11
C ASP A 107 -3.21 1.51 -18.86
N GLN A 108 -3.38 1.97 -17.62
CA GLN A 108 -4.43 2.93 -17.23
C GLN A 108 -3.91 4.35 -17.00
N GLN A 109 -2.62 4.59 -17.00
CA GLN A 109 -2.03 5.91 -16.72
C GLN A 109 -2.55 7.02 -17.63
N ALA A 110 -2.77 6.71 -18.94
CA ALA A 110 -3.34 7.67 -19.88
C ALA A 110 -4.78 8.09 -19.51
N ASN A 111 -5.57 7.18 -18.92
CA ASN A 111 -6.92 7.47 -18.46
C ASN A 111 -6.92 8.29 -17.18
N TYR A 112 -5.99 8.03 -16.25
CA TYR A 112 -5.84 8.83 -15.02
C TYR A 112 -5.40 10.27 -15.34
N ARG A 113 -4.49 10.46 -16.32
CA ARG A 113 -4.13 11.83 -16.78
C ARG A 113 -5.33 12.62 -17.30
N LYS A 114 -6.27 11.99 -18.01
CA LYS A 114 -7.52 12.65 -18.44
C LYS A 114 -8.40 13.10 -17.28
N SER A 115 -8.21 12.51 -16.10
CA SER A 115 -8.90 12.87 -14.86
C SER A 115 -8.09 13.84 -13.98
N GLY A 116 -7.02 14.44 -14.51
CA GLY A 116 -6.21 15.43 -13.81
C GLY A 116 -5.11 14.88 -12.92
N PHE A 117 -4.80 13.58 -13.01
CA PHE A 117 -3.68 12.99 -12.27
C PHE A 117 -2.36 13.16 -13.00
N GLU A 118 -1.33 13.56 -12.28
CA GLU A 118 0.04 13.66 -12.77
C GLU A 118 0.94 12.63 -12.09
N ARG A 119 1.82 11.99 -12.87
CA ARG A 119 2.79 11.02 -12.36
C ARG A 119 3.92 11.74 -11.62
N VAL A 120 4.29 11.20 -10.46
CA VAL A 120 5.39 11.72 -9.64
C VAL A 120 6.58 10.77 -9.62
N TRP A 121 6.37 9.46 -9.36
CA TRP A 121 7.39 8.40 -9.41
C TRP A 121 6.71 7.08 -9.75
N ASN A 122 7.49 6.01 -9.95
CA ASN A 122 6.95 4.66 -10.03
C ASN A 122 7.27 3.88 -8.74
N ASN A 123 6.34 3.04 -8.32
CA ASN A 123 6.58 2.00 -7.34
C ASN A 123 6.81 0.70 -8.12
N VAL A 124 8.00 0.12 -7.96
CA VAL A 124 8.38 -1.15 -8.60
C VAL A 124 8.36 -2.24 -7.54
N ARG A 125 7.60 -3.30 -7.76
CA ARG A 125 7.61 -4.48 -6.91
C ARG A 125 8.82 -5.33 -7.22
N PHE A 126 9.62 -5.59 -6.19
CA PHE A 126 10.72 -6.54 -6.24
C PHE A 126 10.35 -7.77 -5.42
N GLU A 127 10.55 -8.95 -5.99
CA GLU A 127 10.15 -10.23 -5.39
C GLU A 127 11.28 -11.26 -5.43
N GLY A 128 11.31 -12.13 -4.44
CA GLY A 128 12.26 -13.24 -4.37
C GLY A 128 12.58 -13.66 -2.94
N VAL A 129 13.46 -14.63 -2.80
CA VAL A 129 14.04 -15.00 -1.51
C VAL A 129 15.31 -14.21 -1.32
N PRO A 130 15.37 -13.28 -0.33
CA PRO A 130 16.55 -12.46 -0.13
C PRO A 130 17.79 -13.31 0.15
N GLN A 131 18.87 -12.98 -0.52
CA GLN A 131 20.18 -13.62 -0.29
C GLN A 131 20.89 -12.91 0.86
N GLY A 132 21.33 -13.67 1.87
CA GLY A 132 21.98 -13.14 3.07
C GLY A 132 21.04 -12.96 4.26
N GLY A 133 21.61 -12.86 5.44
CA GLY A 133 20.90 -12.62 6.71
C GLY A 133 20.83 -11.15 7.07
N PRO A 134 20.08 -10.80 8.15
CA PRO A 134 20.02 -9.43 8.64
C PRO A 134 21.43 -8.95 9.05
N ALA A 135 21.87 -7.85 8.45
CA ALA A 135 23.14 -7.24 8.79
C ALA A 135 23.01 -6.45 10.11
N ALA A 136 23.89 -6.74 11.08
CA ALA A 136 23.93 -5.94 12.30
C ALA A 136 24.43 -4.52 11.99
N VAL A 137 23.70 -3.53 12.49
CA VAL A 137 24.10 -2.12 12.38
C VAL A 137 24.55 -1.64 13.76
N PRO A 138 25.78 -1.13 13.90
CA PRO A 138 26.27 -0.65 15.20
C PRO A 138 25.33 0.39 15.82
N GLY A 139 24.99 0.21 17.09
CA GLY A 139 24.12 1.12 17.85
C GLY A 139 22.64 1.03 17.48
N VAL A 140 22.21 0.08 16.63
CA VAL A 140 20.79 -0.13 16.27
C VAL A 140 20.30 -1.44 16.87
N ALA A 141 19.20 -1.36 17.61
CA ALA A 141 18.45 -2.52 18.09
C ALA A 141 17.18 -2.70 17.24
N LEU A 142 16.92 -3.93 16.80
CA LEU A 142 15.63 -4.30 16.20
C LEU A 142 14.71 -4.86 17.28
N VAL A 143 13.52 -4.31 17.41
CA VAL A 143 12.55 -4.68 18.44
C VAL A 143 11.17 -4.90 17.81
N ASP A 144 10.30 -5.67 18.48
CA ASP A 144 8.89 -5.71 18.12
C ASP A 144 8.28 -4.31 18.28
N ALA A 145 7.69 -3.79 17.21
CA ALA A 145 7.10 -2.45 17.20
C ALA A 145 5.99 -2.30 18.27
N GLY A 146 5.27 -3.38 18.60
CA GLY A 146 4.25 -3.40 19.64
C GLY A 146 4.77 -3.16 21.06
N THR A 147 6.10 -3.26 21.28
CA THR A 147 6.72 -2.94 22.59
C THR A 147 6.99 -1.45 22.78
N LEU A 148 6.84 -0.65 21.72
CA LEU A 148 7.08 0.78 21.78
C LEU A 148 5.80 1.58 22.00
N PRO A 149 5.88 2.80 22.56
CA PRO A 149 4.73 3.70 22.63
C PRO A 149 4.16 3.95 21.23
N PHE A 150 2.86 3.73 21.03
CA PHE A 150 2.21 3.95 19.75
C PHE A 150 2.42 5.36 19.20
N THR A 151 2.45 6.37 20.09
CA THR A 151 2.74 7.76 19.73
C THR A 151 4.09 7.95 19.03
N ALA A 152 5.10 7.12 19.37
CA ALA A 152 6.40 7.15 18.70
C ALA A 152 6.30 6.57 17.28
N LEU A 153 5.57 5.45 17.11
CA LEU A 153 5.31 4.84 15.79
C LEU A 153 4.54 5.81 14.89
N ALA A 154 3.49 6.44 15.41
CA ALA A 154 2.68 7.39 14.69
C ALA A 154 3.49 8.64 14.27
N ALA A 155 4.31 9.18 15.17
CA ALA A 155 5.18 10.32 14.86
C ALA A 155 6.21 9.98 13.77
N TYR A 156 6.71 8.73 13.75
CA TYR A 156 7.64 8.27 12.72
C TYR A 156 6.94 8.07 11.37
N ASP A 157 5.75 7.47 11.36
CA ASP A 157 4.93 7.24 10.14
C ASP A 157 4.56 8.56 9.43
N ARG A 158 4.27 9.64 10.19
CA ARG A 158 3.94 10.96 9.64
C ARG A 158 5.04 11.59 8.77
N ARG A 159 6.28 11.12 8.87
CA ARG A 159 7.35 11.55 7.96
C ARG A 159 7.13 11.06 6.53
N PHE A 160 6.38 9.97 6.36
CA PHE A 160 6.24 9.22 5.11
C PHE A 160 4.81 9.25 4.55
N PHE A 161 3.84 9.72 5.32
CA PHE A 161 2.46 9.82 4.90
C PHE A 161 1.89 11.23 5.19
N PRO A 162 1.15 11.84 4.22
CA PRO A 162 0.79 13.27 4.29
C PRO A 162 -0.21 13.63 5.38
N GLU A 163 -0.97 12.67 5.88
CA GLU A 163 -2.06 12.88 6.82
C GLU A 163 -1.99 11.91 8.00
N ASP A 164 -2.64 12.28 9.09
CA ASP A 164 -2.80 11.37 10.23
C ASP A 164 -3.61 10.13 9.84
N ARG A 165 -3.04 8.96 10.11
CA ARG A 165 -3.67 7.66 9.88
C ARG A 165 -3.50 6.71 11.06
N ASP A 166 -3.54 7.25 12.27
CA ASP A 166 -3.25 6.53 13.52
C ASP A 166 -4.07 5.24 13.69
N ALA A 167 -5.38 5.29 13.44
CA ALA A 167 -6.24 4.11 13.54
C ALA A 167 -5.85 3.02 12.51
N PHE A 168 -5.52 3.43 11.27
CA PHE A 168 -5.01 2.52 10.26
C PHE A 168 -3.66 1.93 10.67
N LEU A 169 -2.71 2.76 11.12
CA LEU A 169 -1.38 2.31 11.53
C LEU A 169 -1.47 1.30 12.68
N ALA A 170 -2.33 1.54 13.66
CA ALA A 170 -2.56 0.61 14.76
C ALA A 170 -3.08 -0.76 14.27
N ALA A 171 -4.05 -0.75 13.35
CA ALA A 171 -4.54 -1.97 12.72
C ALA A 171 -3.45 -2.62 11.84
N TRP A 172 -2.70 -1.80 11.08
CA TRP A 172 -1.66 -2.28 10.17
C TRP A 172 -0.53 -2.99 10.88
N THR A 173 -0.11 -2.50 12.04
CA THR A 173 0.95 -3.11 12.85
C THR A 173 0.48 -4.21 13.79
N GLY A 174 -0.82 -4.22 14.18
CA GLY A 174 -1.35 -5.08 15.25
C GLY A 174 -2.27 -6.22 14.81
N LEU A 175 -2.72 -6.29 13.54
CA LEU A 175 -3.57 -7.39 13.08
C LEU A 175 -2.82 -8.73 13.11
N PRO A 176 -3.51 -9.84 13.47
CA PRO A 176 -2.91 -11.17 13.48
C PRO A 176 -2.27 -11.58 12.15
N GLY A 177 -1.19 -12.35 12.23
CA GLY A 177 -0.43 -12.81 11.08
C GLY A 177 0.56 -11.79 10.51
N ARG A 178 0.65 -10.59 11.09
CA ARG A 178 1.64 -9.56 10.74
C ARG A 178 2.78 -9.54 11.73
N THR A 179 3.97 -9.19 11.26
CA THR A 179 5.11 -8.89 12.12
C THR A 179 5.58 -7.47 11.83
N ALA A 180 5.53 -6.61 12.84
CA ALA A 180 5.99 -5.23 12.77
C ALA A 180 7.29 -5.10 13.57
N ILE A 181 8.38 -4.68 12.90
CA ILE A 181 9.71 -4.50 13.49
C ILE A 181 10.10 -3.03 13.42
N ALA A 182 10.53 -2.49 14.56
CA ALA A 182 11.11 -1.16 14.65
C ALA A 182 12.63 -1.24 14.85
N ALA A 183 13.34 -0.32 14.24
CA ALA A 183 14.75 -0.09 14.49
C ALA A 183 14.90 1.12 15.43
N VAL A 184 15.66 0.94 16.50
CA VAL A 184 15.87 1.96 17.55
C VAL A 184 17.35 2.25 17.68
N ARG A 185 17.73 3.54 17.70
CA ARG A 185 19.06 4.05 17.95
C ARG A 185 18.98 5.16 18.99
N ASP A 186 19.80 5.09 20.04
CA ASP A 186 19.88 6.11 21.12
C ASP A 186 18.50 6.46 21.71
N GLY A 187 17.60 5.46 21.84
CA GLY A 187 16.24 5.61 22.35
C GLY A 187 15.23 6.20 21.35
N GLY A 188 15.64 6.58 20.14
CA GLY A 188 14.76 7.09 19.07
C GLY A 188 14.53 6.06 17.96
N LEU A 189 13.35 6.13 17.31
CA LEU A 189 13.09 5.36 16.11
C LEU A 189 13.97 5.85 14.95
N CYS A 190 14.61 4.90 14.27
CA CYS A 190 15.36 5.13 13.03
C CYS A 190 14.92 4.20 11.88
N GLY A 191 13.85 3.40 12.10
CA GLY A 191 13.25 2.57 11.08
C GLY A 191 12.00 1.85 11.56
N LEU A 192 11.12 1.50 10.62
CA LEU A 192 9.89 0.74 10.83
C LEU A 192 9.60 -0.10 9.59
N GLY A 193 9.26 -1.36 9.79
CA GLY A 193 8.82 -2.21 8.71
C GLY A 193 7.75 -3.20 9.18
N VAL A 194 6.91 -3.63 8.25
CA VAL A 194 5.85 -4.63 8.50
C VAL A 194 5.92 -5.68 7.43
N VAL A 195 5.95 -6.96 7.81
CA VAL A 195 5.74 -8.09 6.91
C VAL A 195 4.40 -8.74 7.20
N ARG A 196 3.73 -9.18 6.15
CA ARG A 196 2.41 -9.80 6.21
C ARG A 196 2.23 -10.87 5.15
N PRO A 197 1.46 -11.95 5.44
CA PRO A 197 1.22 -13.01 4.49
C PRO A 197 0.36 -12.52 3.32
N CYS A 198 0.65 -13.03 2.14
CA CYS A 198 -0.21 -12.95 0.96
C CYS A 198 -0.01 -14.21 0.10
N SER A 199 -0.80 -14.37 -0.95
CA SER A 199 -0.70 -15.53 -1.83
C SER A 199 0.66 -15.56 -2.56
N GLY A 200 1.44 -16.60 -2.40
CA GLY A 200 2.71 -16.84 -3.11
C GLY A 200 3.96 -16.18 -2.52
N ALA A 201 3.84 -15.05 -1.81
CA ALA A 201 4.96 -14.36 -1.17
C ALA A 201 4.49 -13.53 0.01
N SER A 202 5.32 -13.33 1.04
CA SER A 202 5.01 -12.36 2.09
C SER A 202 5.32 -10.94 1.63
N ARG A 203 4.41 -9.98 1.88
CA ARG A 203 4.63 -8.57 1.49
C ARG A 203 5.25 -7.78 2.62
N ILE A 204 6.32 -7.06 2.31
CA ILE A 204 6.95 -6.09 3.21
C ILE A 204 6.50 -4.69 2.81
N GLY A 205 5.85 -3.99 3.72
CA GLY A 205 5.40 -2.61 3.57
C GLY A 205 4.60 -2.16 4.81
N PRO A 206 4.96 -0.97 5.35
CA PRO A 206 6.04 -0.11 4.91
C PRO A 206 7.43 -0.70 5.18
N LEU A 207 8.45 -0.10 4.52
CA LEU A 207 9.85 -0.22 4.89
C LEU A 207 10.42 1.19 4.94
N TYR A 208 10.48 1.76 6.14
CA TYR A 208 10.99 3.09 6.42
C TYR A 208 12.31 3.01 7.18
N ALA A 209 13.30 3.80 6.81
CA ALA A 209 14.59 3.77 7.47
C ALA A 209 15.39 5.06 7.30
N ASP A 210 16.15 5.46 8.31
CA ASP A 210 17.03 6.62 8.27
C ASP A 210 18.35 6.36 7.50
N GLY A 211 18.41 5.27 6.73
CA GLY A 211 19.53 4.97 5.85
C GLY A 211 19.58 3.51 5.41
N PRO A 212 20.45 3.19 4.43
CA PRO A 212 20.47 1.88 3.78
C PRO A 212 20.86 0.73 4.71
N GLY A 213 21.73 0.98 5.69
CA GLY A 213 22.10 -0.06 6.68
C GLY A 213 20.91 -0.47 7.55
N VAL A 214 20.12 0.51 8.03
CA VAL A 214 18.91 0.24 8.83
C VAL A 214 17.85 -0.45 7.97
N ALA A 215 17.66 0.00 6.72
CA ALA A 215 16.73 -0.63 5.78
C ALA A 215 17.11 -2.10 5.51
N GLY A 216 18.39 -2.40 5.30
CA GLY A 216 18.89 -3.76 5.09
C GLY A 216 18.68 -4.66 6.30
N ALA A 217 18.97 -4.14 7.51
CA ALA A 217 18.73 -4.87 8.76
C ALA A 217 17.25 -5.20 8.97
N LEU A 218 16.37 -4.21 8.75
CA LEU A 218 14.92 -4.40 8.82
C LEU A 218 14.41 -5.41 7.78
N LEU A 219 14.83 -5.26 6.52
CA LEU A 219 14.39 -6.15 5.44
C LEU A 219 14.80 -7.58 5.73
N GLY A 220 16.05 -7.81 6.17
CA GLY A 220 16.53 -9.14 6.54
C GLY A 220 15.77 -9.75 7.72
N ALA A 221 15.46 -8.95 8.75
CA ALA A 221 14.69 -9.41 9.91
C ALA A 221 13.22 -9.74 9.53
N LEU A 222 12.59 -8.90 8.71
CA LEU A 222 11.22 -9.11 8.23
C LEU A 222 11.12 -10.33 7.30
N ALA A 223 12.12 -10.55 6.44
CA ALA A 223 12.20 -11.75 5.61
C ALA A 223 12.39 -13.01 6.46
N GLY A 224 13.20 -12.93 7.53
CA GLY A 224 13.33 -14.02 8.50
C GLY A 224 12.00 -14.33 9.21
N ALA A 225 11.21 -13.31 9.54
CA ALA A 225 9.88 -13.47 10.12
C ALA A 225 8.82 -14.02 9.13
N ALA A 226 9.13 -14.05 7.84
CA ALA A 226 8.34 -14.67 6.78
C ALA A 226 8.78 -16.13 6.51
N ASP A 227 9.30 -16.83 7.52
CA ASP A 227 9.77 -18.21 7.44
C ASP A 227 10.83 -18.47 6.34
N GLY A 228 11.57 -17.43 5.95
CA GLY A 228 12.61 -17.50 4.91
C GLY A 228 12.08 -17.77 3.50
N GLY A 229 10.77 -17.65 3.29
CA GLY A 229 10.13 -17.76 1.98
C GLY A 229 10.32 -16.50 1.13
N PRO A 230 9.73 -16.47 -0.09
CA PRO A 230 9.79 -15.31 -0.96
C PRO A 230 9.07 -14.11 -0.33
N VAL A 231 9.68 -12.93 -0.48
CA VAL A 231 9.09 -11.65 -0.07
C VAL A 231 8.89 -10.74 -1.27
N ALA A 232 7.95 -9.81 -1.14
CA ALA A 232 7.67 -8.77 -2.11
C ALA A 232 7.73 -7.40 -1.43
N VAL A 233 8.44 -6.44 -2.04
CA VAL A 233 8.56 -5.04 -1.57
C VAL A 233 8.23 -4.11 -2.73
N ASP A 234 7.33 -3.16 -2.52
CA ASP A 234 7.01 -2.12 -3.51
C ASP A 234 7.92 -0.91 -3.28
N VAL A 235 8.97 -0.78 -4.10
CA VAL A 235 10.08 0.18 -3.94
C VAL A 235 9.87 1.39 -4.83
N PRO A 236 9.90 2.63 -4.29
CA PRO A 236 9.85 3.84 -5.12
C PRO A 236 11.13 3.98 -5.94
N ASP A 237 11.00 4.18 -7.27
CA ASP A 237 12.12 4.26 -8.21
C ASP A 237 13.05 5.46 -7.99
N HIS A 238 12.54 6.51 -7.34
CA HIS A 238 13.34 7.69 -6.99
C HIS A 238 14.33 7.45 -5.84
N ASN A 239 14.15 6.39 -5.03
CA ASN A 239 15.08 6.02 -3.96
C ASN A 239 16.13 5.03 -4.48
N GLY A 240 17.19 5.54 -5.11
CA GLY A 240 18.28 4.72 -5.65
C GLY A 240 18.91 3.76 -4.62
N PRO A 241 19.20 4.18 -3.37
CA PRO A 241 19.63 3.28 -2.29
C PRO A 241 18.66 2.12 -2.01
N ALA A 242 17.35 2.32 -2.11
CA ALA A 242 16.36 1.26 -1.91
C ALA A 242 16.38 0.26 -3.06
N VAL A 243 16.41 0.74 -4.32
CA VAL A 243 16.52 -0.11 -5.52
C VAL A 243 17.81 -0.93 -5.47
N LYS A 244 18.94 -0.30 -5.11
CA LYS A 244 20.21 -0.99 -4.94
C LYS A 244 20.13 -2.10 -3.89
N LEU A 245 19.57 -1.81 -2.71
CA LEU A 245 19.43 -2.76 -1.61
C LEU A 245 18.69 -4.04 -2.05
N VAL A 246 17.49 -3.89 -2.64
CA VAL A 246 16.68 -5.06 -3.03
C VAL A 246 17.33 -5.86 -4.17
N THR A 247 18.03 -5.17 -5.10
CA THR A 247 18.76 -5.81 -6.19
C THR A 247 19.97 -6.61 -5.68
N GLU A 248 20.74 -6.05 -4.75
CA GLU A 248 21.90 -6.71 -4.12
C GLU A 248 21.48 -7.94 -3.29
N LEU A 249 20.25 -7.94 -2.75
CA LEU A 249 19.65 -9.10 -2.08
C LEU A 249 19.06 -10.14 -3.06
N GLY A 250 19.19 -9.92 -4.37
CA GLY A 250 18.74 -10.86 -5.42
C GLY A 250 17.25 -10.83 -5.70
N LEU A 251 16.52 -9.82 -5.24
CA LEU A 251 15.11 -9.65 -5.58
C LEU A 251 14.97 -9.11 -7.01
N LEU A 252 13.96 -9.59 -7.74
CA LEU A 252 13.75 -9.24 -9.15
C LEU A 252 12.47 -8.42 -9.32
N PRO A 253 12.43 -7.46 -10.25
CA PRO A 253 11.23 -6.68 -10.54
C PRO A 253 10.14 -7.58 -11.16
N SER A 254 8.89 -7.47 -10.66
CA SER A 254 7.76 -8.29 -11.09
C SER A 254 6.53 -7.49 -11.50
N PHE A 255 6.36 -6.27 -10.96
CA PHE A 255 5.21 -5.41 -11.22
C PHE A 255 5.60 -3.94 -11.08
N GLU A 256 4.87 -3.04 -11.75
CA GLU A 256 5.10 -1.60 -11.69
C GLU A 256 3.77 -0.84 -11.68
N ALA A 257 3.68 0.21 -10.86
CA ALA A 257 2.58 1.16 -10.85
C ALA A 257 3.11 2.59 -10.66
N ALA A 258 2.48 3.57 -11.30
CA ALA A 258 2.85 4.96 -11.14
C ALA A 258 2.10 5.59 -9.97
N ARG A 259 2.81 6.15 -9.00
CA ARG A 259 2.25 7.06 -8.01
C ARG A 259 1.85 8.36 -8.68
N MET A 260 0.57 8.67 -8.64
CA MET A 260 0.00 9.84 -9.30
C MET A 260 -0.86 10.64 -8.32
N TYR A 261 -0.94 11.97 -8.53
CA TYR A 261 -1.75 12.87 -7.70
C TYR A 261 -2.52 13.88 -8.56
N THR A 262 -3.65 14.38 -8.05
CA THR A 262 -4.47 15.46 -8.67
C THR A 262 -3.91 16.86 -8.44
N GLY A 263 -2.74 16.98 -7.82
CA GLY A 263 -2.07 18.24 -7.52
C GLY A 263 -0.61 17.98 -7.12
N PRO A 264 0.09 18.98 -6.56
CA PRO A 264 1.45 18.81 -6.11
C PRO A 264 1.58 17.62 -5.15
N ALA A 265 2.60 16.79 -5.38
CA ALA A 265 2.87 15.66 -4.49
C ALA A 265 3.11 16.15 -3.05
N PRO A 266 2.64 15.40 -2.05
CA PRO A 266 2.87 15.77 -0.66
C PRO A 266 4.37 15.77 -0.33
N GLU A 267 4.77 16.67 0.57
CA GLU A 267 6.12 16.67 1.12
C GLU A 267 6.25 15.53 2.13
N ILE A 268 7.11 14.56 1.81
CA ILE A 268 7.43 13.41 2.65
C ILE A 268 8.94 13.16 2.66
N ASP A 269 9.41 12.40 3.61
CA ASP A 269 10.81 11.95 3.65
C ASP A 269 11.05 10.85 2.59
N ARG A 270 11.29 11.29 1.35
CA ARG A 270 11.53 10.39 0.21
C ARG A 270 12.81 9.57 0.35
N ALA A 271 13.81 10.09 1.04
CA ALA A 271 15.09 9.40 1.22
C ALA A 271 14.96 8.21 2.18
N GLY A 272 14.09 8.33 3.17
CA GLY A 272 13.79 7.26 4.13
C GLY A 272 12.72 6.26 3.66
N LEU A 273 12.09 6.47 2.51
CA LEU A 273 11.03 5.61 1.97
C LEU A 273 11.64 4.48 1.12
N TYR A 274 11.97 3.35 1.75
CA TYR A 274 12.53 2.16 1.09
C TYR A 274 11.48 1.22 0.53
N GLY A 275 10.26 1.24 1.07
CA GLY A 275 9.12 0.50 0.57
C GLY A 275 7.82 1.17 1.02
N VAL A 276 6.86 1.32 0.08
CA VAL A 276 5.56 1.92 0.40
C VAL A 276 4.71 0.99 1.26
N THR A 277 3.75 1.54 2.00
CA THR A 277 2.87 0.74 2.86
C THR A 277 2.04 -0.23 2.04
N SER A 278 1.36 0.28 1.02
CA SER A 278 0.64 -0.50 0.01
C SER A 278 0.41 0.32 -1.26
N LEU A 279 0.16 -0.35 -2.38
CA LEU A 279 -0.23 0.31 -3.63
C LEU A 279 -1.72 0.68 -3.64
N GLU A 280 -2.50 0.09 -2.76
CA GLU A 280 -3.96 0.23 -2.75
C GLU A 280 -4.44 1.40 -1.89
N LEU A 281 -3.60 1.86 -0.94
CA LEU A 281 -4.00 2.89 0.03
C LEU A 281 -2.97 4.02 0.22
N GLY A 282 -1.76 3.85 -0.34
CA GLY A 282 -0.66 4.80 -0.27
C GLY A 282 0.34 4.57 0.84
#